data_d56abb7f68bd900fab3978891b81daeb
#
_entry.id   d56abb7f68bd900fab3978891b81daeb
#
_cell.length_a   1.000
_cell.length_b   1.000
_cell.length_c   1.000
_cell.angle_alpha   90.00
_cell.angle_beta   90.00
_cell.angle_gamma   90.00
#
_symmetry.space_group_name_H-M   'P 1'
#
loop_
_entity.id
_entity.type
_entity.pdbx_description
1 polymer ?
#
loop_
_entity_poly.entity_id
_entity_poly.type
_entity_poly.pdbx_seq_one_letter_code
_entity_poly.pdbx_strand_id
1 'polypeptide(L)'
;GSDLQRLSGIANNEIMLKAFAYFAENGISYDTLAAELRDDFSEEHCVSVNDDKDATQKQILLNSLEDADNPYRAIFEVKKLDEGWDVLNLFDIVRLYETRQSGSKKLSPATIAEAQLIGRGARYCPFQLDDEQPKFQRKYDEDVTGEMRVCETLYYHCQNDHRYVTELRTALREIGLDTEKIVQREYILKEDFKSDDLYANGLIFINDRVV
;
A
#
# COMPACT_ATOMS: atom_id res chain seq x y z
N GLY A 1 26.48 -6.99 -7.72
CA GLY A 1 25.97 -8.37 -7.69
C GLY A 1 26.07 -9.07 -6.35
N SER A 2 27.20 -8.91 -5.59
CA SER A 2 27.42 -9.65 -4.33
C SER A 2 26.33 -9.44 -3.25
N ASP A 3 25.82 -8.26 -3.12
CA ASP A 3 24.77 -7.95 -2.12
C ASP A 3 23.43 -8.57 -2.52
N LEU A 4 23.08 -8.54 -3.80
CA LEU A 4 21.87 -9.19 -4.30
C LEU A 4 21.95 -10.72 -4.16
N GLN A 5 23.12 -11.31 -4.41
CA GLN A 5 23.35 -12.72 -4.17
C GLN A 5 23.18 -13.09 -2.70
N ARG A 6 23.69 -12.26 -1.78
CA ARG A 6 23.47 -12.45 -0.34
C ARG A 6 22.00 -12.33 0.04
N LEU A 7 21.28 -11.32 -0.49
CA LEU A 7 19.86 -11.12 -0.26
C LEU A 7 19.03 -12.30 -0.75
N SER A 8 19.34 -12.87 -1.92
CA SER A 8 18.63 -14.05 -2.43
C SER A 8 18.76 -15.26 -1.49
N GLY A 9 19.90 -15.41 -0.81
CA GLY A 9 20.16 -16.49 0.15
C GLY A 9 19.45 -16.36 1.48
N ILE A 10 19.02 -15.15 1.86
CA ILE A 10 18.31 -14.87 3.13
C ILE A 10 16.86 -14.45 2.92
N ALA A 11 16.39 -14.40 1.69
CA ALA A 11 15.03 -14.03 1.37
C ALA A 11 14.05 -15.03 2.00
N ASN A 12 13.12 -14.50 2.79
CA ASN A 12 12.05 -15.27 3.43
C ASN A 12 10.65 -14.74 3.08
N ASN A 13 10.59 -13.69 2.30
CA ASN A 13 9.36 -13.10 1.80
C ASN A 13 8.97 -13.77 0.48
N GLU A 14 7.70 -14.17 0.33
CA GLU A 14 7.20 -14.90 -0.84
C GLU A 14 7.44 -14.14 -2.16
N ILE A 15 7.26 -12.81 -2.15
CA ILE A 15 7.46 -11.97 -3.35
C ILE A 15 8.94 -11.93 -3.74
N MET A 16 9.84 -11.77 -2.79
CA MET A 16 11.27 -11.80 -3.05
C MET A 16 11.71 -13.17 -3.61
N LEU A 17 11.17 -14.25 -3.06
CA LEU A 17 11.47 -15.60 -3.55
C LEU A 17 10.99 -15.77 -4.99
N LYS A 18 9.77 -15.34 -5.32
CA LYS A 18 9.25 -15.35 -6.71
C LYS A 18 10.08 -14.47 -7.63
N ALA A 19 10.48 -13.26 -7.21
CA ALA A 19 11.31 -12.37 -8.00
C ALA A 19 12.68 -13.00 -8.31
N PHE A 20 13.36 -13.56 -7.34
CA PHE A 20 14.65 -14.22 -7.56
C PHE A 20 14.53 -15.50 -8.43
N ALA A 21 13.44 -16.25 -8.29
CA ALA A 21 13.14 -17.38 -9.17
C ALA A 21 12.94 -16.90 -10.62
N TYR A 22 12.15 -15.86 -10.82
CA TYR A 22 11.95 -15.26 -12.14
C TYR A 22 13.26 -14.78 -12.78
N PHE A 23 14.13 -14.10 -12.03
CA PHE A 23 15.42 -13.66 -12.54
C PHE A 23 16.30 -14.84 -12.98
N ALA A 24 16.31 -15.91 -12.19
CA ALA A 24 17.08 -17.11 -12.51
C ALA A 24 16.54 -17.82 -13.77
N GLU A 25 15.22 -17.97 -13.90
CA GLU A 25 14.54 -18.60 -15.03
C GLU A 25 14.74 -17.83 -16.34
N ASN A 26 14.79 -16.49 -16.25
CA ASN A 26 14.97 -15.62 -17.41
C ASN A 26 16.45 -15.26 -17.69
N GLY A 27 17.40 -15.87 -16.99
CA GLY A 27 18.83 -15.64 -17.21
C GLY A 27 19.30 -14.23 -16.82
N ILE A 28 18.58 -13.52 -15.97
CA ILE A 28 18.92 -12.18 -15.48
C ILE A 28 19.99 -12.33 -14.38
N SER A 29 21.20 -11.88 -14.66
CA SER A 29 22.29 -11.95 -13.70
C SER A 29 22.14 -10.90 -12.59
N TYR A 30 22.63 -11.21 -11.39
CA TYR A 30 22.65 -10.23 -10.30
C TYR A 30 23.52 -8.99 -10.59
N ASP A 31 24.51 -9.11 -11.47
CA ASP A 31 25.33 -7.96 -11.87
C ASP A 31 24.55 -7.04 -12.82
N THR A 32 23.80 -7.60 -13.77
CA THR A 32 22.90 -6.85 -14.65
C THR A 32 21.83 -6.14 -13.82
N LEU A 33 21.14 -6.87 -12.96
CA LEU A 33 20.11 -6.29 -12.07
C LEU A 33 20.68 -5.18 -11.17
N ALA A 34 21.89 -5.37 -10.64
CA ALA A 34 22.54 -4.34 -9.82
C ALA A 34 22.93 -3.10 -10.63
N ALA A 35 23.24 -3.24 -11.90
CA ALA A 35 23.55 -2.11 -12.78
C ALA A 35 22.27 -1.31 -13.08
N GLU A 36 21.19 -1.98 -13.45
CA GLU A 36 19.89 -1.35 -13.70
C GLU A 36 19.36 -0.62 -12.45
N LEU A 37 19.39 -1.25 -11.27
CA LEU A 37 18.99 -0.60 -10.04
C LEU A 37 19.83 0.63 -9.67
N ARG A 38 21.14 0.64 -10.00
CA ARG A 38 21.97 1.82 -9.76
C ARG A 38 21.64 2.97 -10.70
N ASP A 39 21.25 2.65 -11.92
CA ASP A 39 20.81 3.64 -12.91
C ASP A 39 19.46 4.21 -12.51
N ASP A 40 18.48 3.35 -12.24
CA ASP A 40 17.12 3.74 -11.83
C ASP A 40 17.11 4.58 -10.54
N PHE A 41 17.97 4.27 -9.59
CA PHE A 41 18.07 4.99 -8.30
C PHE A 41 19.33 5.85 -8.21
N SER A 42 19.80 6.39 -9.35
CA SER A 42 20.87 7.36 -9.38
C SER A 42 20.43 8.69 -8.72
N GLU A 43 21.40 9.56 -8.40
CA GLU A 43 21.11 10.85 -7.77
C GLU A 43 20.14 11.70 -8.61
N GLU A 44 20.20 11.58 -9.94
CA GLU A 44 19.35 12.30 -10.88
C GLU A 44 17.88 11.84 -10.81
N HIS A 45 17.63 10.58 -10.40
CA HIS A 45 16.32 10.00 -10.24
C HIS A 45 15.80 10.03 -8.80
N CYS A 46 16.51 10.74 -7.93
CA CYS A 46 16.15 10.92 -6.53
C CYS A 46 15.87 12.39 -6.23
N VAL A 47 14.81 12.69 -5.49
CA VAL A 47 14.48 14.05 -5.10
C VAL A 47 14.35 14.18 -3.58
N SER A 48 14.92 15.23 -3.02
CA SER A 48 14.74 15.61 -1.61
C SER A 48 13.82 16.83 -1.49
N VAL A 49 12.82 16.74 -0.62
CA VAL A 49 11.75 17.75 -0.46
C VAL A 49 11.89 18.54 0.84
N ASN A 50 13.08 18.61 1.40
CA ASN A 50 13.30 19.21 2.73
C ASN A 50 13.57 20.73 2.73
N ASP A 51 13.86 21.33 1.55
CA ASP A 51 14.24 22.73 1.44
C ASP A 51 13.09 23.63 0.99
N ASP A 52 12.87 24.74 1.73
CA ASP A 52 11.79 25.70 1.45
C ASP A 52 12.06 26.56 0.21
N LYS A 53 13.30 26.64 -0.28
CA LYS A 53 13.66 27.54 -1.37
C LYS A 53 13.13 27.16 -2.74
N ASP A 54 12.88 25.86 -2.96
CA ASP A 54 12.40 25.31 -4.24
C ASP A 54 11.07 24.56 -4.11
N ALA A 55 10.33 24.79 -3.03
CA ALA A 55 9.14 24.04 -2.68
C ALA A 55 8.11 23.99 -3.81
N THR A 56 7.87 25.11 -4.50
CA THR A 56 6.87 25.19 -5.57
C THR A 56 7.25 24.36 -6.81
N GLN A 57 8.54 24.43 -7.22
CA GLN A 57 8.99 23.67 -8.38
C GLN A 57 9.03 22.17 -8.06
N LYS A 58 9.51 21.81 -6.88
CA LYS A 58 9.51 20.42 -6.42
C LYS A 58 8.10 19.87 -6.28
N GLN A 59 7.14 20.68 -5.84
CA GLN A 59 5.75 20.26 -5.75
C GLN A 59 5.12 19.97 -7.12
N ILE A 60 5.44 20.76 -8.13
CA ILE A 60 5.01 20.49 -9.51
C ILE A 60 5.58 19.16 -10.00
N LEU A 61 6.87 18.91 -9.75
CA LEU A 61 7.52 17.65 -10.12
C LEU A 61 6.93 16.44 -9.38
N LEU A 62 6.58 16.61 -8.11
CA LEU A 62 5.94 15.57 -7.31
C LEU A 62 4.50 15.30 -7.75
N ASN A 63 3.78 16.29 -8.24
CA ASN A 63 2.43 16.12 -8.76
C ASN A 63 2.41 15.47 -10.15
N SER A 64 3.55 15.38 -10.83
CA SER A 64 3.69 14.73 -12.14
C SER A 64 4.35 13.34 -12.06
N LEU A 65 4.45 12.74 -10.89
CA LEU A 65 5.07 11.42 -10.72
C LEU A 65 4.35 10.30 -11.47
N GLU A 66 3.09 10.51 -11.83
CA GLU A 66 2.30 9.56 -12.63
C GLU A 66 2.55 9.69 -14.14
N ASP A 67 3.22 10.75 -14.56
CA ASP A 67 3.56 10.95 -15.96
C ASP A 67 4.67 9.98 -16.37
N ALA A 68 4.53 9.37 -17.54
CA ALA A 68 5.49 8.40 -18.06
C ALA A 68 6.91 8.99 -18.23
N ASP A 69 6.99 10.30 -18.48
CA ASP A 69 8.24 11.03 -18.68
C ASP A 69 8.89 11.51 -17.38
N ASN A 70 8.25 11.30 -16.21
CA ASN A 70 8.83 11.69 -14.94
C ASN A 70 9.99 10.75 -14.56
N PRO A 71 11.22 11.27 -14.39
CA PRO A 71 12.38 10.44 -14.14
C PRO A 71 12.51 9.96 -12.69
N TYR A 72 11.77 10.54 -11.75
CA TYR A 72 11.98 10.27 -10.34
C TYR A 72 11.49 8.88 -9.93
N ARG A 73 12.33 8.19 -9.17
CA ARG A 73 12.10 6.84 -8.61
C ARG A 73 12.08 6.82 -7.10
N ALA A 74 12.77 7.78 -6.44
CA ALA A 74 12.78 7.87 -4.99
C ALA A 74 12.61 9.32 -4.51
N ILE A 75 11.79 9.48 -3.47
CA ILE A 75 11.53 10.75 -2.82
C ILE A 75 12.02 10.64 -1.38
N PHE A 76 12.90 11.56 -0.98
CA PHE A 76 13.34 11.70 0.41
C PHE A 76 12.68 12.92 1.04
N GLU A 77 11.95 12.69 2.13
CA GLU A 77 11.22 13.75 2.78
C GLU A 77 11.32 13.72 4.31
N VAL A 78 11.14 14.89 4.93
CA VAL A 78 10.95 15.04 6.37
C VAL A 78 9.70 15.87 6.63
N LYS A 79 8.55 15.24 6.85
CA LYS A 79 7.26 15.84 7.27
C LYS A 79 6.61 16.85 6.31
N LYS A 80 6.93 16.86 5.02
CA LYS A 80 6.38 17.86 4.08
C LYS A 80 5.30 17.34 3.13
N LEU A 81 5.15 16.03 3.00
CA LEU A 81 4.11 15.42 2.13
C LEU A 81 2.78 15.15 2.86
N ASP A 82 2.66 15.66 4.09
CA ASP A 82 1.48 15.40 4.92
C ASP A 82 0.21 16.12 4.39
N GLU A 83 0.35 17.22 3.65
CA GLU A 83 -0.78 17.99 3.13
C GLU A 83 -0.69 18.25 1.62
N GLY A 84 -1.79 17.97 0.90
CA GLY A 84 -1.97 18.37 -0.49
C GLY A 84 -1.25 17.55 -1.55
N TRP A 85 -0.58 16.46 -1.16
CA TRP A 85 0.07 15.55 -2.09
C TRP A 85 -0.83 14.33 -2.38
N ASP A 86 -1.09 14.06 -3.66
CA ASP A 86 -1.92 12.95 -4.09
C ASP A 86 -1.23 12.26 -5.28
N VAL A 87 -0.62 11.11 -5.02
CA VAL A 87 0.12 10.32 -6.01
C VAL A 87 -0.39 8.89 -5.98
N LEU A 88 -0.75 8.36 -7.13
CA LEU A 88 -1.41 7.07 -7.28
C LEU A 88 -0.45 5.92 -7.59
N ASN A 89 0.79 6.21 -7.95
CA ASN A 89 1.82 5.22 -8.29
C ASN A 89 2.88 5.04 -7.20
N LEU A 90 2.53 5.22 -5.93
CA LEU A 90 3.40 4.95 -4.81
C LEU A 90 3.42 3.45 -4.50
N PHE A 91 4.59 2.82 -4.59
CA PHE A 91 4.78 1.38 -4.34
C PHE A 91 5.32 1.06 -2.96
N ASP A 92 6.28 1.87 -2.51
CA ASP A 92 6.99 1.61 -1.26
C ASP A 92 7.08 2.87 -0.42
N ILE A 93 6.82 2.73 0.88
CA ILE A 93 7.12 3.73 1.89
C ILE A 93 8.15 3.13 2.83
N VAL A 94 9.34 3.74 2.89
CA VAL A 94 10.43 3.30 3.77
C VAL A 94 10.64 4.32 4.87
N ARG A 95 10.33 3.94 6.08
CA ARG A 95 10.54 4.77 7.26
C ARG A 95 11.94 4.57 7.82
N LEU A 96 12.75 5.64 7.78
CA LEU A 96 14.16 5.60 8.18
C LEU A 96 14.43 6.02 9.62
N TYR A 97 13.43 6.46 10.37
CA TYR A 97 13.60 6.94 11.76
C TYR A 97 12.71 6.20 12.76
N GLU A 98 13.15 6.16 14.00
CA GLU A 98 12.38 5.61 15.10
C GLU A 98 11.27 6.59 15.52
N THR A 99 10.07 6.10 15.76
CA THR A 99 9.02 6.90 16.41
C THR A 99 9.22 6.93 17.92
N ARG A 100 9.15 8.13 18.47
CA ARG A 100 8.91 8.28 19.89
C ARG A 100 7.44 7.91 20.16
N GLN A 101 7.25 6.84 20.89
CA GLN A 101 5.93 6.38 21.30
C GLN A 101 5.24 7.47 22.13
N SER A 102 3.97 7.72 21.84
CA SER A 102 3.15 8.42 22.80
C SER A 102 2.85 7.46 23.94
N GLY A 103 3.29 7.78 25.16
CA GLY A 103 2.91 7.03 26.36
C GLY A 103 1.42 7.18 26.74
N SER A 104 0.61 7.71 25.85
CA SER A 104 -0.80 8.03 25.96
C SER A 104 -1.65 6.95 25.28
N LYS A 105 -2.87 6.74 25.76
CA LYS A 105 -3.90 5.89 25.12
C LYS A 105 -4.41 6.47 23.79
N LYS A 106 -4.04 7.71 23.43
CA LYS A 106 -4.44 8.36 22.18
C LYS A 106 -3.35 8.15 21.12
N LEU A 107 -3.78 7.96 19.89
CA LEU A 107 -2.90 7.90 18.71
C LEU A 107 -2.03 9.17 18.64
N SER A 108 -0.77 9.01 18.27
CA SER A 108 0.10 10.17 18.05
C SER A 108 -0.30 10.88 16.75
N PRO A 109 -0.21 12.23 16.68
CA PRO A 109 -0.45 12.94 15.43
C PRO A 109 0.46 12.44 14.28
N ALA A 110 1.68 12.03 14.60
CA ALA A 110 2.60 11.46 13.62
C ALA A 110 2.11 10.13 13.05
N THR A 111 1.56 9.24 13.89
CA THR A 111 0.99 7.96 13.45
C THR A 111 -0.25 8.18 12.58
N ILE A 112 -1.08 9.18 12.91
CA ILE A 112 -2.25 9.54 12.11
C ILE A 112 -1.83 10.06 10.72
N ALA A 113 -0.85 10.99 10.67
CA ALA A 113 -0.32 11.52 9.42
C ALA A 113 0.25 10.40 8.54
N GLU A 114 0.97 9.46 9.14
CA GLU A 114 1.54 8.33 8.42
C GLU A 114 0.47 7.35 7.91
N ALA A 115 -0.58 7.10 8.68
CA ALA A 115 -1.72 6.32 8.21
C ALA A 115 -2.43 7.01 7.04
N GLN A 116 -2.55 8.34 7.06
CA GLN A 116 -3.10 9.12 5.96
C GLN A 116 -2.22 9.05 4.70
N LEU A 117 -0.90 9.09 4.84
CA LEU A 117 0.04 8.92 3.73
C LEU A 117 -0.11 7.53 3.08
N ILE A 118 -0.15 6.48 3.89
CA ILE A 118 -0.45 5.12 3.41
C ILE A 118 -1.78 5.09 2.66
N GLY A 119 -2.80 5.75 3.20
CA GLY A 119 -4.13 5.84 2.58
C GLY A 119 -4.13 6.48 1.20
N ARG A 120 -3.30 7.46 0.99
CA ARG A 120 -3.16 8.10 -0.33
C ARG A 120 -2.55 7.14 -1.35
N GLY A 121 -1.46 6.46 -1.00
CA GLY A 121 -0.80 5.49 -1.88
C GLY A 121 -1.62 4.23 -2.16
N ALA A 122 -2.56 3.88 -1.28
CA ALA A 122 -3.36 2.65 -1.40
C ALA A 122 -4.68 2.79 -2.18
N ARG A 123 -5.03 3.99 -2.69
CA ARG A 123 -6.37 4.26 -3.21
C ARG A 123 -6.67 3.68 -4.58
N TYR A 124 -5.76 3.83 -5.53
CA TYR A 124 -6.05 3.56 -6.93
C TYR A 124 -4.88 2.86 -7.61
N CYS A 125 -5.18 2.18 -8.72
CA CYS A 125 -4.19 1.63 -9.61
C CYS A 125 -4.20 2.43 -10.93
N PRO A 126 -3.17 3.22 -11.26
CA PRO A 126 -3.11 3.99 -12.49
C PRO A 126 -2.76 3.13 -13.71
N PHE A 127 -2.37 1.87 -13.51
CA PHE A 127 -1.82 1.01 -14.55
C PHE A 127 -2.90 0.38 -15.43
N GLN A 128 -2.56 0.23 -16.70
CA GLN A 128 -3.32 -0.50 -17.71
C GLN A 128 -2.36 -1.41 -18.45
N LEU A 129 -2.77 -2.65 -18.72
CA LEU A 129 -2.04 -3.56 -19.61
C LEU A 129 -2.43 -3.31 -21.07
N ASP A 130 -3.64 -2.85 -21.30
CA ASP A 130 -4.21 -2.50 -22.58
C ASP A 130 -5.23 -1.38 -22.43
N ASP A 131 -5.67 -0.80 -23.55
CA ASP A 131 -6.62 0.32 -23.57
C ASP A 131 -8.04 -0.06 -23.13
N GLU A 132 -8.36 -1.36 -23.06
CA GLU A 132 -9.67 -1.87 -22.62
C GLU A 132 -9.79 -1.94 -21.10
N GLN A 133 -8.66 -2.00 -20.40
CA GLN A 133 -8.66 -2.03 -18.95
C GLN A 133 -9.02 -0.67 -18.34
N PRO A 134 -9.85 -0.64 -17.29
CA PRO A 134 -10.18 0.61 -16.62
C PRO A 134 -8.94 1.19 -15.93
N LYS A 135 -8.62 2.45 -16.25
CA LYS A 135 -7.60 3.23 -15.55
C LYS A 135 -8.14 3.68 -14.18
N PHE A 136 -7.28 3.78 -13.17
CA PHE A 136 -7.64 4.22 -11.83
C PHE A 136 -8.65 3.31 -11.09
N GLN A 137 -8.66 2.03 -11.42
CA GLN A 137 -9.43 1.01 -10.72
C GLN A 137 -8.54 -0.17 -10.38
N ARG A 138 -8.76 -0.75 -9.20
CA ARG A 138 -8.11 -2.00 -8.81
C ARG A 138 -8.67 -3.15 -9.64
N LYS A 139 -7.79 -4.00 -10.16
CA LYS A 139 -8.13 -5.06 -11.12
C LYS A 139 -7.81 -6.46 -10.60
N TYR A 140 -6.88 -6.54 -9.63
CA TYR A 140 -6.31 -7.81 -9.18
C TYR A 140 -6.67 -8.14 -7.72
N ASP A 141 -7.69 -7.49 -7.16
CA ASP A 141 -8.10 -7.73 -5.77
C ASP A 141 -8.61 -9.15 -5.53
N GLU A 142 -9.32 -9.73 -6.51
CA GLU A 142 -9.86 -11.08 -6.43
C GLU A 142 -8.82 -12.15 -6.76
N ASP A 143 -7.79 -11.81 -7.54
CA ASP A 143 -6.69 -12.71 -7.88
C ASP A 143 -5.55 -12.62 -6.85
N VAL A 144 -5.78 -13.22 -5.68
CA VAL A 144 -4.82 -13.19 -4.55
C VAL A 144 -3.48 -13.85 -4.86
N THR A 145 -3.41 -14.68 -5.90
CA THR A 145 -2.19 -15.42 -6.30
C THR A 145 -1.55 -14.88 -7.55
N GLY A 146 -2.22 -13.97 -8.25
CA GLY A 146 -1.75 -13.36 -9.49
C GLY A 146 -0.50 -12.51 -9.30
N GLU A 147 0.46 -12.67 -10.20
CA GLU A 147 1.73 -11.93 -10.16
C GLU A 147 1.51 -10.43 -10.36
N MET A 148 0.53 -10.05 -11.17
CA MET A 148 0.21 -8.65 -11.47
C MET A 148 -0.32 -7.87 -10.25
N ARG A 149 -0.74 -8.57 -9.20
CA ARG A 149 -1.16 -7.94 -7.95
C ARG A 149 -0.05 -7.10 -7.29
N VAL A 150 1.21 -7.39 -7.57
CA VAL A 150 2.35 -6.57 -7.09
C VAL A 150 2.23 -5.12 -7.54
N CYS A 151 1.67 -4.86 -8.74
CA CYS A 151 1.46 -3.51 -9.27
C CYS A 151 0.38 -2.71 -8.52
N GLU A 152 -0.47 -3.37 -7.73
CA GLU A 152 -1.54 -2.76 -6.94
C GLU A 152 -1.27 -2.81 -5.44
N THR A 153 -0.08 -3.25 -5.03
CA THR A 153 0.27 -3.43 -3.62
C THR A 153 1.20 -2.31 -3.18
N LEU A 154 0.83 -1.62 -2.11
CA LEU A 154 1.69 -0.68 -1.41
C LEU A 154 2.42 -1.41 -0.27
N TYR A 155 3.73 -1.30 -0.25
CA TYR A 155 4.58 -1.86 0.80
C TYR A 155 5.01 -0.79 1.78
N TYR A 156 4.79 -1.05 3.06
CA TYR A 156 5.23 -0.16 4.12
C TYR A 156 6.35 -0.84 4.93
N HIS A 157 7.52 -0.22 4.92
CA HIS A 157 8.73 -0.71 5.58
C HIS A 157 9.06 0.15 6.80
N CYS A 158 9.04 -0.43 7.97
CA CYS A 158 9.45 0.24 9.21
C CYS A 158 10.31 -0.67 10.07
N GLN A 159 10.99 -0.09 11.03
CA GLN A 159 11.68 -0.86 12.06
C GLN A 159 10.67 -1.69 12.85
N ASN A 160 11.02 -2.91 13.22
CA ASN A 160 10.13 -3.85 13.90
C ASN A 160 9.88 -3.43 15.36
N ASP A 161 9.00 -2.47 15.57
CA ASP A 161 8.47 -2.09 16.89
C ASP A 161 7.00 -2.53 16.97
N HIS A 162 6.75 -3.57 17.78
CA HIS A 162 5.41 -4.13 17.95
C HIS A 162 4.36 -3.12 18.43
N ARG A 163 4.75 -2.14 19.24
CA ARG A 163 3.83 -1.13 19.77
C ARG A 163 3.45 -0.16 18.66
N TYR A 164 4.44 0.29 17.90
CA TYR A 164 4.21 1.17 16.77
C TYR A 164 3.34 0.51 15.71
N VAL A 165 3.63 -0.74 15.33
CA VAL A 165 2.81 -1.50 14.37
C VAL A 165 1.37 -1.63 14.84
N THR A 166 1.15 -1.85 16.15
CA THR A 166 -0.21 -1.91 16.73
C THR A 166 -0.91 -0.55 16.67
N GLU A 167 -0.20 0.52 16.98
CA GLU A 167 -0.73 1.90 16.92
C GLU A 167 -1.07 2.28 15.46
N LEU A 168 -0.20 1.98 14.51
CA LEU A 168 -0.42 2.22 13.09
C LEU A 168 -1.64 1.44 12.57
N ARG A 169 -1.79 0.16 12.91
CA ARG A 169 -2.97 -0.62 12.55
C ARG A 169 -4.26 -0.01 13.11
N THR A 170 -4.21 0.51 14.32
CA THR A 170 -5.37 1.19 14.91
C THR A 170 -5.71 2.46 14.13
N ALA A 171 -4.71 3.26 13.76
CA ALA A 171 -4.91 4.44 12.93
C ALA A 171 -5.47 4.10 11.54
N LEU A 172 -4.96 3.03 10.89
CA LEU A 172 -5.46 2.55 9.61
C LEU A 172 -6.93 2.10 9.68
N ARG A 173 -7.35 1.50 10.80
CA ARG A 173 -8.77 1.16 11.02
C ARG A 173 -9.64 2.40 11.20
N GLU A 174 -9.17 3.39 11.96
CA GLU A 174 -9.92 4.64 12.16
C GLU A 174 -10.15 5.40 10.86
N ILE A 175 -9.22 5.35 9.92
CA ILE A 175 -9.37 5.95 8.58
C ILE A 175 -10.05 5.00 7.57
N GLY A 176 -10.41 3.78 7.97
CA GLY A 176 -11.17 2.83 7.14
C GLY A 176 -10.35 2.02 6.13
N LEU A 177 -9.02 2.01 6.24
CA LEU A 177 -8.14 1.24 5.34
C LEU A 177 -7.91 -0.20 5.79
N ASP A 178 -7.81 -0.45 7.10
CA ASP A 178 -7.73 -1.80 7.65
C ASP A 178 -9.15 -2.23 8.04
N THR A 179 -9.81 -2.96 7.16
CA THR A 179 -11.11 -3.54 7.47
C THR A 179 -10.90 -4.72 8.42
N GLU A 180 -11.66 -4.75 9.52
CA GLU A 180 -11.72 -5.94 10.35
C GLU A 180 -12.03 -7.15 9.46
N LYS A 181 -11.38 -8.28 9.74
CA LYS A 181 -11.69 -9.53 9.04
C LYS A 181 -13.20 -9.72 9.09
N ILE A 182 -13.84 -9.65 7.94
CA ILE A 182 -15.27 -9.98 7.83
C ILE A 182 -15.37 -11.45 8.22
N VAL A 183 -15.82 -11.69 9.43
CA VAL A 183 -16.15 -13.05 9.88
C VAL A 183 -17.55 -13.33 9.37
N GLN A 184 -17.61 -14.05 8.28
CA GLN A 184 -18.90 -14.55 7.80
C GLN A 184 -19.39 -15.61 8.81
N ARG A 185 -20.45 -15.27 9.53
CA ARG A 185 -21.11 -16.20 10.44
C ARG A 185 -22.42 -16.59 9.81
N GLU A 186 -22.59 -17.88 9.57
CA GLU A 186 -23.83 -18.43 9.14
C GLU A 186 -24.72 -18.67 10.37
N TYR A 187 -25.86 -17.99 10.43
CA TYR A 187 -26.86 -18.21 11.46
C TYR A 187 -27.96 -19.08 10.91
N ILE A 188 -28.04 -20.29 11.43
CA ILE A 188 -29.11 -21.22 11.08
C ILE A 188 -30.29 -20.97 12.01
N LEU A 189 -31.44 -20.70 11.42
CA LEU A 189 -32.68 -20.55 12.19
C LEU A 189 -33.03 -21.87 12.88
N LYS A 190 -33.45 -21.81 14.12
CA LYS A 190 -33.92 -22.98 14.86
C LYS A 190 -35.13 -23.58 14.17
N GLU A 191 -35.21 -24.92 14.15
CA GLU A 191 -36.33 -25.62 13.53
C GLU A 191 -37.68 -25.28 14.18
N ASP A 192 -37.70 -25.05 15.50
CA ASP A 192 -38.89 -24.62 16.21
C ASP A 192 -39.42 -23.28 15.71
N PHE A 193 -38.51 -22.36 15.31
CA PHE A 193 -38.87 -21.05 14.75
C PHE A 193 -39.36 -21.19 13.30
N LYS A 194 -38.80 -22.09 12.52
CA LYS A 194 -39.25 -22.35 11.15
C LYS A 194 -40.66 -22.93 11.08
N SER A 195 -41.10 -23.61 12.13
CA SER A 195 -42.44 -24.13 12.27
C SER A 195 -43.44 -23.15 12.88
N ASP A 196 -43.02 -21.98 13.32
CA ASP A 196 -43.84 -20.94 13.88
C ASP A 196 -44.61 -20.18 12.79
N ASP A 197 -45.86 -19.79 13.09
CA ASP A 197 -46.69 -19.03 12.17
C ASP A 197 -46.06 -17.65 11.82
N LEU A 198 -45.30 -17.06 12.73
CA LEU A 198 -44.56 -15.83 12.51
C LEU A 198 -43.51 -15.98 11.40
N TYR A 199 -42.87 -17.13 11.27
CA TYR A 199 -41.92 -17.39 10.21
C TYR A 199 -42.60 -17.55 8.84
N ALA A 200 -43.75 -18.21 8.82
CA ALA A 200 -44.48 -18.48 7.59
C ALA A 200 -45.28 -17.27 7.08
N ASN A 201 -45.83 -16.48 7.98
CA ASN A 201 -46.83 -15.43 7.67
C ASN A 201 -46.44 -14.04 8.22
N GLY A 202 -45.28 -13.91 8.88
CA GLY A 202 -44.82 -12.65 9.44
C GLY A 202 -44.41 -11.66 8.36
N LEU A 203 -44.67 -10.37 8.59
CA LEU A 203 -44.24 -9.27 7.74
C LEU A 203 -42.91 -8.69 8.24
N ILE A 204 -41.91 -8.59 7.36
CA ILE A 204 -40.66 -7.91 7.66
C ILE A 204 -40.64 -6.58 6.92
N PHE A 205 -40.50 -5.49 7.67
CA PHE A 205 -40.34 -4.16 7.09
C PHE A 205 -38.85 -3.87 6.95
N ILE A 206 -38.42 -3.60 5.73
CA ILE A 206 -37.03 -3.22 5.40
C ILE A 206 -37.05 -1.77 4.97
N ASN A 207 -36.24 -0.93 5.63
CA ASN A 207 -36.01 0.43 5.14
C ASN A 207 -34.91 0.40 4.07
N ASP A 208 -35.26 0.62 2.82
CA ASP A 208 -34.30 0.88 1.78
C ASP A 208 -33.70 2.28 1.98
N ARG A 209 -32.38 2.36 1.97
CA ARG A 209 -31.72 3.66 1.86
C ARG A 209 -32.04 4.23 0.49
N VAL A 210 -32.84 5.28 0.47
CA VAL A 210 -32.97 6.13 -0.72
C VAL A 210 -31.66 6.92 -0.84
N VAL A 211 -30.90 6.65 -1.93
CA VAL A 211 -29.67 7.37 -2.28
C VAL A 211 -30.06 8.66 -2.98
#